data_b9ca3a7021a04705cdb4490159ff28f6
#
_entry.id   b9ca3a7021a04705cdb4490159ff28f6
#
_cell.length_a   1.000
_cell.length_b   1.000
_cell.length_c   1.000
_cell.angle_alpha   90.00
_cell.angle_beta   90.00
_cell.angle_gamma   90.00
#
_symmetry.space_group_name_H-M   'P 1'
#
loop_
_entity.id
_entity.type
_entity.pdbx_description
1 polymer ?
#
loop_
_entity_poly.entity_id
_entity_poly.type
_entity_poly.pdbx_seq_one_letter_code
_entity_poly.pdbx_strand_id
1 'polypeptide(L)'
;LYMGFRKDYATHKENPLELLDSKKRHVVGAGINTRDYAERVPALVNAGADVLCIDSSEGYSEWQKLTLDWVREHYGDTVKVGAGNVVDAEGFRYLAEAGADFVKVGIGGGSICITREQKGIGRGQATALIEVAKARDEYYKETGIYVPICSDGGIVYDYHMTLALAMGADFLMLGRYFARFDESPTNKVNINGNYMKEYWGEGSNRARNWQRYDMGGASKLSFEEGVDSYVPYAGTLKDNVTLTLSKVR
;
A
#
# COMPACT_ATOMS: atom_id res chain seq x y z
N LEU A 1 -12.00 29.67 10.12
CA LEU A 1 -12.77 30.25 9.01
C LEU A 1 -11.95 30.06 7.72
N TYR A 2 -12.45 29.25 6.82
CA TYR A 2 -11.86 29.02 5.50
C TYR A 2 -12.52 29.97 4.51
N MET A 3 -11.73 30.67 3.73
CA MET A 3 -12.23 31.53 2.66
C MET A 3 -11.91 30.86 1.32
N GLY A 4 -12.93 30.35 0.65
CA GLY A 4 -12.80 29.73 -0.68
C GLY A 4 -13.53 30.57 -1.74
N PHE A 5 -12.98 30.65 -2.94
CA PHE A 5 -13.66 31.29 -4.06
C PHE A 5 -14.76 30.36 -4.61
N ARG A 6 -15.88 30.93 -5.02
CA ARG A 6 -17.01 30.19 -5.62
C ARG A 6 -16.58 29.34 -6.84
N LYS A 7 -15.59 29.81 -7.59
CA LYS A 7 -15.00 29.10 -8.72
C LYS A 7 -14.29 27.83 -8.26
N ASP A 8 -13.51 27.90 -7.18
CA ASP A 8 -12.77 26.77 -6.63
C ASP A 8 -13.74 25.72 -6.07
N TYR A 9 -14.83 26.17 -5.40
CA TYR A 9 -15.86 25.28 -4.91
C TYR A 9 -16.55 24.50 -6.04
N ALA A 10 -16.87 25.15 -7.14
CA ALA A 10 -17.50 24.49 -8.29
C ALA A 10 -16.54 23.46 -8.94
N THR A 11 -15.27 23.82 -9.08
CA THR A 11 -14.22 22.94 -9.64
C THR A 11 -13.98 21.71 -8.76
N HIS A 12 -13.95 21.88 -7.44
CA HIS A 12 -13.78 20.77 -6.50
C HIS A 12 -15.03 19.89 -6.37
N LYS A 13 -16.23 20.47 -6.48
CA LYS A 13 -17.48 19.72 -6.34
C LYS A 13 -17.69 18.67 -7.44
N GLU A 14 -17.10 18.88 -8.59
CA GLU A 14 -17.27 18.02 -9.77
C GLU A 14 -15.95 17.37 -10.20
N ASN A 15 -14.96 17.28 -9.31
CA ASN A 15 -13.69 16.64 -9.64
C ASN A 15 -13.87 15.12 -9.77
N PRO A 16 -13.87 14.56 -11.01
CA PRO A 16 -14.09 13.12 -11.21
C PRO A 16 -12.91 12.26 -10.75
N LEU A 17 -11.82 12.89 -10.33
CA LEU A 17 -10.61 12.22 -9.88
C LEU A 17 -10.54 12.07 -8.35
N GLU A 18 -11.46 12.71 -7.66
CA GLU A 18 -11.54 12.65 -6.20
C GLU A 18 -12.42 11.47 -5.80
N LEU A 19 -11.83 10.48 -5.12
CA LEU A 19 -12.55 9.31 -4.65
C LEU A 19 -13.25 9.66 -3.33
N LEU A 20 -14.55 9.93 -3.41
CA LEU A 20 -15.38 10.28 -2.27
C LEU A 20 -16.48 9.23 -2.04
N ASP A 21 -16.85 9.05 -0.78
CA ASP A 21 -18.02 8.26 -0.40
C ASP A 21 -19.34 9.02 -0.63
N SER A 22 -20.46 8.37 -0.38
CA SER A 22 -21.80 8.96 -0.52
C SER A 22 -22.04 10.19 0.39
N LYS A 23 -21.23 10.35 1.44
CA LYS A 23 -21.24 11.51 2.35
C LYS A 23 -20.20 12.57 1.98
N LYS A 24 -19.55 12.43 0.83
CA LYS A 24 -18.49 13.33 0.33
C LYS A 24 -17.24 13.36 1.22
N ARG A 25 -16.94 12.25 1.89
CA ARG A 25 -15.69 12.06 2.62
C ARG A 25 -14.71 11.29 1.71
N HIS A 26 -13.42 11.54 1.86
CA HIS A 26 -12.41 10.75 1.17
C HIS A 26 -12.48 9.29 1.60
N VAL A 27 -12.37 8.39 0.63
CA VAL A 27 -12.22 6.95 0.89
C VAL A 27 -10.83 6.71 1.47
N VAL A 28 -10.76 6.10 2.63
CA VAL A 28 -9.51 5.88 3.36
C VAL A 28 -9.28 4.40 3.66
N GLY A 29 -8.04 3.98 3.50
CA GLY A 29 -7.59 2.63 3.85
C GLY A 29 -6.75 2.61 5.12
N ALA A 30 -6.75 1.48 5.81
CA ALA A 30 -5.92 1.26 6.99
C ALA A 30 -5.21 -0.11 6.94
N GLY A 31 -3.94 -0.12 7.36
CA GLY A 31 -3.15 -1.34 7.50
C GLY A 31 -3.54 -2.13 8.77
N ILE A 32 -3.62 -3.43 8.62
CA ILE A 32 -3.75 -4.40 9.71
C ILE A 32 -2.68 -5.46 9.60
N ASN A 33 -2.42 -6.16 10.69
CA ASN A 33 -1.53 -7.33 10.70
C ASN A 33 -2.31 -8.60 11.06
N THR A 34 -1.64 -9.73 11.06
CA THR A 34 -2.23 -11.04 11.34
C THR A 34 -2.20 -11.44 12.83
N ARG A 35 -1.95 -10.52 13.76
CA ARG A 35 -1.81 -10.82 15.19
C ARG A 35 -2.89 -10.17 16.04
N ASP A 36 -3.12 -8.87 15.86
CA ASP A 36 -4.05 -8.06 16.65
C ASP A 36 -5.35 -7.70 15.92
N TYR A 37 -5.64 -8.38 14.81
CA TYR A 37 -6.77 -8.06 13.94
C TYR A 37 -8.12 -8.08 14.67
N ALA A 38 -8.31 -8.97 15.64
CA ALA A 38 -9.57 -9.09 16.37
C ALA A 38 -9.93 -7.83 17.19
N GLU A 39 -8.92 -7.09 17.66
CA GLU A 39 -9.11 -5.80 18.35
C GLU A 39 -9.04 -4.63 17.37
N ARG A 40 -8.11 -4.69 16.44
CA ARG A 40 -7.79 -3.58 15.54
C ARG A 40 -8.84 -3.37 14.46
N VAL A 41 -9.38 -4.43 13.86
CA VAL A 41 -10.40 -4.32 12.81
C VAL A 41 -11.66 -3.61 13.31
N PRO A 42 -12.28 -4.00 14.45
CA PRO A 42 -13.42 -3.27 14.98
C PRO A 42 -13.14 -1.79 15.26
N ALA A 43 -11.97 -1.48 15.80
CA ALA A 43 -11.58 -0.11 16.10
C ALA A 43 -11.46 0.74 14.82
N LEU A 44 -10.85 0.20 13.76
CA LEU A 44 -10.70 0.88 12.47
C LEU A 44 -12.03 1.06 11.74
N VAL A 45 -12.87 0.04 11.73
CA VAL A 45 -14.22 0.12 11.13
C VAL A 45 -15.06 1.17 11.84
N ASN A 46 -15.05 1.18 13.18
CA ASN A 46 -15.75 2.18 13.98
C ASN A 46 -15.19 3.60 13.77
N ALA A 47 -13.91 3.73 13.50
CA ALA A 47 -13.27 5.01 13.16
C ALA A 47 -13.59 5.49 11.73
N GLY A 48 -14.22 4.64 10.90
CA GLY A 48 -14.65 4.97 9.56
C GLY A 48 -13.65 4.64 8.45
N ALA A 49 -12.77 3.67 8.67
CA ALA A 49 -11.95 3.11 7.59
C ALA A 49 -12.85 2.39 6.58
N ASP A 50 -12.66 2.69 5.30
CA ASP A 50 -13.46 2.13 4.19
C ASP A 50 -12.86 0.83 3.67
N VAL A 51 -11.53 0.72 3.71
CA VAL A 51 -10.77 -0.42 3.20
C VAL A 51 -9.70 -0.83 4.21
N LEU A 52 -9.57 -2.11 4.45
CA LEU A 52 -8.48 -2.67 5.22
C LEU A 52 -7.46 -3.34 4.30
N CYS A 53 -6.21 -3.41 4.74
CA CYS A 53 -5.16 -4.13 4.02
C CYS A 53 -4.31 -4.90 5.01
N ILE A 54 -4.23 -6.22 4.86
CA ILE A 54 -3.30 -7.03 5.63
C ILE A 54 -1.90 -6.78 5.07
N ASP A 55 -1.03 -6.22 5.89
CA ASP A 55 0.33 -5.86 5.51
C ASP A 55 1.33 -6.85 6.08
N SER A 56 1.97 -7.61 5.19
CA SER A 56 2.96 -8.63 5.53
C SER A 56 3.99 -8.76 4.41
N SER A 57 5.22 -9.05 4.78
CA SER A 57 6.29 -9.38 3.82
C SER A 57 6.09 -10.74 3.12
N GLU A 58 5.17 -11.57 3.63
CA GLU A 58 4.80 -12.87 3.06
C GLU A 58 3.30 -13.09 3.19
N GLY A 59 2.59 -13.01 2.07
CA GLY A 59 1.14 -13.14 2.02
C GLY A 59 0.65 -14.57 1.83
N TYR A 60 1.46 -15.45 1.26
CA TYR A 60 1.10 -16.85 1.07
C TYR A 60 1.28 -17.63 2.36
N SER A 61 0.41 -17.37 3.33
CA SER A 61 0.49 -17.97 4.67
C SER A 61 -0.88 -18.22 5.28
N GLU A 62 -0.96 -19.22 6.14
CA GLU A 62 -2.17 -19.55 6.88
C GLU A 62 -2.66 -18.37 7.75
N TRP A 63 -1.76 -17.57 8.27
CA TRP A 63 -2.10 -16.39 9.07
C TRP A 63 -2.92 -15.36 8.28
N GLN A 64 -2.62 -15.17 7.02
CA GLN A 64 -3.42 -14.30 6.13
C GLN A 64 -4.83 -14.87 5.96
N LYS A 65 -4.93 -16.17 5.67
CA LYS A 65 -6.23 -16.84 5.51
C LYS A 65 -7.07 -16.74 6.78
N LEU A 66 -6.51 -17.05 7.94
CA LEU A 66 -7.21 -16.94 9.22
C LEU A 66 -7.71 -15.52 9.49
N THR A 67 -6.93 -14.50 9.13
CA THR A 67 -7.35 -13.10 9.26
C THR A 67 -8.50 -12.77 8.32
N LEU A 68 -8.44 -13.22 7.06
CA LEU A 68 -9.52 -13.04 6.07
C LEU A 68 -10.79 -13.76 6.52
N ASP A 69 -10.70 -15.04 6.93
CA ASP A 69 -11.81 -15.83 7.43
C ASP A 69 -12.50 -15.11 8.60
N TRP A 70 -11.72 -14.61 9.55
CA TRP A 70 -12.25 -13.85 10.70
C TRP A 70 -13.00 -12.58 10.26
N VAL A 71 -12.45 -11.81 9.32
CA VAL A 71 -13.12 -10.60 8.82
C VAL A 71 -14.43 -10.97 8.10
N ARG A 72 -14.42 -12.02 7.30
CA ARG A 72 -15.64 -12.50 6.61
C ARG A 72 -16.70 -13.00 7.56
N GLU A 73 -16.32 -13.73 8.61
CA GLU A 73 -17.23 -14.20 9.64
C GLU A 73 -17.93 -13.07 10.38
N HIS A 74 -17.20 -11.98 10.72
CA HIS A 74 -17.73 -10.89 11.54
C HIS A 74 -18.37 -9.75 10.75
N TYR A 75 -17.95 -9.52 9.51
CA TYR A 75 -18.38 -8.37 8.70
C TYR A 75 -18.93 -8.75 7.31
N GLY A 76 -18.83 -10.00 6.89
CA GLY A 76 -19.22 -10.41 5.55
C GLY A 76 -18.52 -9.58 4.48
N ASP A 77 -19.29 -9.09 3.51
CA ASP A 77 -18.80 -8.25 2.41
C ASP A 77 -18.89 -6.74 2.68
N THR A 78 -19.30 -6.34 3.88
CA THR A 78 -19.48 -4.92 4.24
C THR A 78 -18.14 -4.21 4.46
N VAL A 79 -17.10 -4.94 4.83
CA VAL A 79 -15.74 -4.42 4.99
C VAL A 79 -14.86 -4.97 3.89
N LYS A 80 -14.25 -4.08 3.12
CA LYS A 80 -13.30 -4.44 2.08
C LYS A 80 -11.93 -4.70 2.67
N VAL A 81 -11.33 -5.84 2.36
CA VAL A 81 -10.02 -6.24 2.88
C VAL A 81 -9.12 -6.78 1.78
N GLY A 82 -7.98 -6.14 1.60
CA GLY A 82 -6.90 -6.63 0.76
C GLY A 82 -5.90 -7.46 1.55
N ALA A 83 -5.17 -8.30 0.85
CA ALA A 83 -4.17 -9.18 1.44
C ALA A 83 -2.86 -9.18 0.63
N GLY A 84 -1.78 -9.56 1.22
CA GLY A 84 -0.47 -9.62 0.58
C GLY A 84 0.70 -9.52 1.58
N ASN A 85 1.92 -9.51 1.06
CA ASN A 85 2.26 -9.42 -0.37
C ASN A 85 2.57 -10.81 -0.93
N VAL A 86 2.33 -10.96 -2.20
CA VAL A 86 2.67 -12.16 -2.97
C VAL A 86 3.47 -11.77 -4.22
N VAL A 87 4.10 -12.75 -4.89
CA VAL A 87 4.93 -12.51 -6.09
C VAL A 87 4.68 -13.51 -7.22
N ASP A 88 3.71 -14.40 -7.07
CA ASP A 88 3.42 -15.47 -8.02
C ASP A 88 1.92 -15.80 -8.11
N ALA A 89 1.58 -16.67 -9.06
CA ALA A 89 0.23 -17.09 -9.35
C ALA A 89 -0.41 -17.87 -8.18
N GLU A 90 0.36 -18.72 -7.51
CA GLU A 90 -0.13 -19.55 -6.38
C GLU A 90 -0.54 -18.68 -5.21
N GLY A 91 0.33 -17.73 -4.82
CA GLY A 91 0.04 -16.78 -3.75
C GLY A 91 -1.20 -15.92 -4.05
N PHE A 92 -1.34 -15.47 -5.30
CA PHE A 92 -2.56 -14.75 -5.72
C PHE A 92 -3.82 -15.60 -5.56
N ARG A 93 -3.83 -16.82 -6.13
CA ARG A 93 -4.99 -17.71 -6.06
C ARG A 93 -5.37 -18.04 -4.62
N TYR A 94 -4.38 -18.35 -3.79
CA TYR A 94 -4.58 -18.63 -2.37
C TYR A 94 -5.33 -17.50 -1.64
N LEU A 95 -4.91 -16.24 -1.85
CA LEU A 95 -5.54 -15.10 -1.20
C LEU A 95 -6.90 -14.76 -1.81
N ALA A 96 -7.07 -14.89 -3.14
CA ALA A 96 -8.33 -14.66 -3.82
C ALA A 96 -9.39 -15.69 -3.35
N GLU A 97 -9.04 -16.98 -3.28
CA GLU A 97 -9.89 -18.05 -2.78
C GLU A 97 -10.23 -17.90 -1.29
N ALA A 98 -9.32 -17.31 -0.50
CA ALA A 98 -9.57 -16.97 0.90
C ALA A 98 -10.49 -15.74 1.07
N GLY A 99 -10.92 -15.09 -0.03
CA GLY A 99 -11.88 -14.00 -0.01
C GLY A 99 -11.27 -12.61 0.09
N ALA A 100 -10.00 -12.41 -0.31
CA ALA A 100 -9.43 -11.07 -0.42
C ALA A 100 -10.15 -10.24 -1.50
N ASP A 101 -10.49 -8.98 -1.18
CA ASP A 101 -11.09 -8.05 -2.15
C ASP A 101 -10.07 -7.48 -3.14
N PHE A 102 -8.80 -7.48 -2.81
CA PHE A 102 -7.68 -7.21 -3.70
C PHE A 102 -6.39 -7.86 -3.17
N VAL A 103 -5.41 -8.05 -4.04
CA VAL A 103 -4.13 -8.67 -3.67
C VAL A 103 -2.97 -7.71 -3.94
N LYS A 104 -2.10 -7.54 -2.96
CA LYS A 104 -0.88 -6.74 -3.06
C LYS A 104 0.29 -7.57 -3.56
N VAL A 105 0.96 -7.07 -4.61
CA VAL A 105 2.04 -7.77 -5.32
C VAL A 105 3.37 -7.05 -5.13
N GLY A 106 4.34 -7.75 -4.59
CA GLY A 106 5.71 -7.25 -4.43
C GLY A 106 6.34 -7.64 -3.08
N ILE A 107 7.50 -8.28 -3.12
CA ILE A 107 8.30 -8.62 -1.93
C ILE A 107 9.71 -8.06 -2.11
N GLY A 108 10.12 -7.22 -1.18
CA GLY A 108 11.47 -6.68 -1.12
C GLY A 108 11.79 -5.63 -2.19
N GLY A 109 10.79 -5.10 -2.92
CA GLY A 109 10.97 -4.12 -3.99
C GLY A 109 11.11 -2.67 -3.54
N GLY A 110 10.78 -2.35 -2.29
CA GLY A 110 10.88 -1.00 -1.74
C GLY A 110 12.32 -0.50 -1.66
N SER A 111 12.53 0.80 -1.89
CA SER A 111 13.89 1.40 -1.91
C SER A 111 14.62 1.38 -0.56
N ILE A 112 13.88 1.17 0.52
CA ILE A 112 14.39 1.06 1.91
C ILE A 112 14.21 -0.34 2.48
N CYS A 113 13.73 -1.29 1.68
CA CYS A 113 13.51 -2.69 2.07
C CYS A 113 14.76 -3.51 1.77
N ILE A 114 15.25 -4.25 2.77
CA ILE A 114 16.38 -5.17 2.65
C ILE A 114 15.98 -6.64 2.90
N THR A 115 14.68 -6.95 2.81
CA THR A 115 14.15 -8.32 2.95
C THR A 115 14.85 -9.30 2.01
N ARG A 116 15.13 -8.88 0.76
CA ARG A 116 15.82 -9.72 -0.23
C ARG A 116 17.24 -10.09 0.21
N GLU A 117 17.94 -9.16 0.84
CA GLU A 117 19.31 -9.38 1.34
C GLU A 117 19.31 -10.21 2.61
N GLN A 118 18.35 -9.97 3.50
CA GLN A 118 18.30 -10.64 4.81
C GLN A 118 17.70 -12.04 4.76
N LYS A 119 16.68 -12.26 3.92
CA LYS A 119 15.95 -13.54 3.84
C LYS A 119 16.23 -14.32 2.55
N GLY A 120 16.84 -13.72 1.56
CA GLY A 120 17.04 -14.35 0.26
C GLY A 120 15.74 -14.58 -0.52
N ILE A 121 14.65 -13.87 -0.18
CA ILE A 121 13.35 -13.99 -0.84
C ILE A 121 13.01 -12.73 -1.60
N GLY A 122 12.26 -12.87 -2.67
CA GLY A 122 11.80 -11.77 -3.51
C GLY A 122 11.73 -12.16 -4.98
N ARG A 123 11.17 -11.29 -5.78
CA ARG A 123 11.06 -11.47 -7.23
C ARG A 123 11.14 -10.13 -7.93
N GLY A 124 11.60 -10.09 -9.19
CA GLY A 124 11.56 -8.91 -10.01
C GLY A 124 10.12 -8.43 -10.20
N GLN A 125 9.83 -7.15 -9.92
CA GLN A 125 8.47 -6.63 -9.85
C GLN A 125 7.71 -6.80 -11.19
N ALA A 126 8.36 -6.56 -12.33
CA ALA A 126 7.73 -6.75 -13.63
C ALA A 126 7.29 -8.20 -13.86
N THR A 127 8.17 -9.17 -13.54
CA THR A 127 7.87 -10.60 -13.65
C THR A 127 6.71 -11.00 -12.75
N ALA A 128 6.72 -10.54 -11.49
CA ALA A 128 5.66 -10.82 -10.54
C ALA A 128 4.31 -10.26 -11.02
N LEU A 129 4.27 -9.01 -11.48
CA LEU A 129 3.04 -8.40 -11.99
C LEU A 129 2.45 -9.12 -13.18
N ILE A 130 3.27 -9.44 -14.19
CA ILE A 130 2.80 -10.14 -15.40
C ILE A 130 2.21 -11.51 -15.05
N GLU A 131 2.87 -12.25 -14.17
CA GLU A 131 2.39 -13.57 -13.76
C GLU A 131 1.11 -13.47 -12.93
N VAL A 132 1.07 -12.59 -11.94
CA VAL A 132 -0.12 -12.40 -11.09
C VAL A 132 -1.29 -11.83 -11.89
N ALA A 133 -1.06 -10.90 -12.81
CA ALA A 133 -2.11 -10.38 -13.70
C ALA A 133 -2.73 -11.49 -14.55
N LYS A 134 -1.89 -12.38 -15.10
CA LYS A 134 -2.38 -13.57 -15.82
C LYS A 134 -3.22 -14.47 -14.92
N ALA A 135 -2.76 -14.75 -13.71
CA ALA A 135 -3.50 -15.57 -12.75
C ALA A 135 -4.85 -14.93 -12.35
N ARG A 136 -4.90 -13.61 -12.17
CA ARG A 136 -6.14 -12.85 -11.95
C ARG A 136 -7.13 -13.02 -13.10
N ASP A 137 -6.66 -12.87 -14.33
CA ASP A 137 -7.51 -12.97 -15.51
C ASP A 137 -8.03 -14.40 -15.73
N GLU A 138 -7.23 -15.41 -15.42
CA GLU A 138 -7.63 -16.82 -15.41
C GLU A 138 -8.66 -17.08 -14.31
N TYR A 139 -8.42 -16.62 -13.09
CA TYR A 139 -9.36 -16.74 -11.97
C TYR A 139 -10.69 -16.07 -12.27
N TYR A 140 -10.68 -14.88 -12.89
CA TYR A 140 -11.89 -14.20 -13.32
C TYR A 140 -12.67 -14.99 -14.36
N LYS A 141 -12.01 -15.63 -15.34
CA LYS A 141 -12.67 -16.49 -16.33
C LYS A 141 -13.29 -17.73 -15.72
N GLU A 142 -12.63 -18.29 -14.71
CA GLU A 142 -13.09 -19.52 -14.03
C GLU A 142 -14.26 -19.26 -13.07
N THR A 143 -14.23 -18.15 -12.34
CA THR A 143 -15.15 -17.90 -11.22
C THR A 143 -16.14 -16.75 -11.45
N GLY A 144 -15.88 -15.87 -12.42
CA GLY A 144 -16.61 -14.62 -12.60
C GLY A 144 -16.26 -13.53 -11.56
N ILE A 145 -15.30 -13.79 -10.64
CA ILE A 145 -14.90 -12.87 -9.59
C ILE A 145 -13.60 -12.16 -9.99
N TYR A 146 -13.68 -10.85 -10.17
CA TYR A 146 -12.49 -10.03 -10.44
C TYR A 146 -11.87 -9.55 -9.13
N VAL A 147 -10.65 -9.98 -8.84
CA VAL A 147 -9.87 -9.56 -7.67
C VAL A 147 -8.74 -8.64 -8.12
N PRO A 148 -8.86 -7.31 -7.94
CA PRO A 148 -7.84 -6.36 -8.37
C PRO A 148 -6.48 -6.62 -7.75
N ILE A 149 -5.42 -6.25 -8.48
CA ILE A 149 -4.03 -6.35 -7.99
C ILE A 149 -3.40 -4.98 -7.81
N CYS A 150 -2.72 -4.80 -6.68
CA CYS A 150 -1.96 -3.61 -6.35
C CYS A 150 -0.47 -3.87 -6.54
N SER A 151 0.20 -3.09 -7.38
CA SER A 151 1.66 -3.12 -7.45
C SER A 151 2.27 -2.34 -6.30
N ASP A 152 3.04 -3.02 -5.45
CA ASP A 152 3.67 -2.44 -4.27
C ASP A 152 5.20 -2.53 -4.33
N GLY A 153 5.84 -1.38 -4.25
CA GLY A 153 7.29 -1.24 -4.24
C GLY A 153 7.95 -1.09 -5.61
N GLY A 154 9.18 -0.58 -5.61
CA GLY A 154 10.02 -0.44 -6.79
C GLY A 154 9.70 0.75 -7.72
N ILE A 155 8.69 1.54 -7.42
CA ILE A 155 8.33 2.73 -8.21
C ILE A 155 9.11 3.94 -7.72
N VAL A 156 10.03 4.41 -8.57
CA VAL A 156 10.92 5.55 -8.32
C VAL A 156 10.57 6.74 -9.22
N TYR A 157 10.21 6.49 -10.47
CA TYR A 157 9.91 7.50 -11.49
C TYR A 157 8.48 7.36 -11.99
N ASP A 158 7.92 8.43 -12.53
CA ASP A 158 6.55 8.46 -13.04
C ASP A 158 6.30 7.38 -14.10
N TYR A 159 7.26 7.15 -15.02
CA TYR A 159 7.11 6.12 -16.05
C TYR A 159 7.05 4.68 -15.49
N HIS A 160 7.59 4.42 -14.29
CA HIS A 160 7.39 3.13 -13.63
C HIS A 160 5.92 2.88 -13.30
N MET A 161 5.14 3.93 -13.02
CA MET A 161 3.69 3.82 -12.78
C MET A 161 2.99 3.34 -14.05
N THR A 162 3.28 3.97 -15.19
CA THR A 162 2.74 3.57 -16.49
C THR A 162 3.10 2.13 -16.84
N LEU A 163 4.37 1.72 -16.62
CA LEU A 163 4.78 0.36 -16.84
C LEU A 163 4.05 -0.65 -15.95
N ALA A 164 3.90 -0.36 -14.65
CA ALA A 164 3.21 -1.25 -13.73
C ALA A 164 1.73 -1.45 -14.12
N LEU A 165 1.04 -0.37 -14.50
CA LEU A 165 -0.35 -0.43 -15.00
C LEU A 165 -0.42 -1.21 -16.32
N ALA A 166 0.49 -0.98 -17.26
CA ALA A 166 0.56 -1.71 -18.53
C ALA A 166 0.86 -3.21 -18.35
N MET A 167 1.55 -3.59 -17.28
CA MET A 167 1.80 -4.99 -16.90
C MET A 167 0.62 -5.63 -16.17
N GLY A 168 -0.48 -4.91 -15.95
CA GLY A 168 -1.72 -5.42 -15.42
C GLY A 168 -2.05 -5.05 -13.98
N ALA A 169 -1.28 -4.18 -13.33
CA ALA A 169 -1.69 -3.63 -12.04
C ALA A 169 -2.95 -2.76 -12.21
N ASP A 170 -3.90 -2.90 -11.31
CA ASP A 170 -5.13 -2.08 -11.29
C ASP A 170 -4.89 -0.76 -10.55
N PHE A 171 -4.02 -0.77 -9.55
CA PHE A 171 -3.60 0.41 -8.79
C PHE A 171 -2.21 0.20 -8.18
N LEU A 172 -1.67 1.25 -7.57
CA LEU A 172 -0.28 1.29 -7.14
C LEU A 172 -0.17 1.69 -5.66
N MET A 173 0.76 1.07 -4.94
CA MET A 173 1.18 1.51 -3.60
C MET A 173 2.57 2.13 -3.70
N LEU A 174 2.68 3.37 -3.22
CA LEU A 174 3.86 4.21 -3.38
C LEU A 174 4.35 4.71 -2.00
N GLY A 175 5.54 4.31 -1.59
CA GLY A 175 6.18 4.84 -0.38
C GLY A 175 7.10 6.02 -0.70
N ARG A 176 8.19 5.74 -1.42
CA ARG A 176 9.21 6.74 -1.78
C ARG A 176 8.64 7.97 -2.49
N TYR A 177 7.66 7.81 -3.38
CA TYR A 177 7.06 8.92 -4.11
C TYR A 177 6.48 9.95 -3.14
N PHE A 178 5.65 9.51 -2.18
CA PHE A 178 5.01 10.40 -1.21
C PHE A 178 5.96 10.92 -0.12
N ALA A 179 7.00 10.18 0.21
CA ALA A 179 7.97 10.59 1.23
C ALA A 179 8.72 11.89 0.87
N ARG A 180 8.75 12.29 -0.39
CA ARG A 180 9.52 13.44 -0.90
C ARG A 180 8.86 14.81 -0.68
N PHE A 181 7.60 14.84 -0.29
CA PHE A 181 6.80 16.07 -0.27
C PHE A 181 6.69 16.72 1.11
N ASP A 182 6.29 17.99 1.11
CA ASP A 182 6.07 18.75 2.35
C ASP A 182 5.01 18.10 3.24
N GLU A 183 4.00 17.47 2.66
CA GLU A 183 2.90 16.81 3.38
C GLU A 183 3.35 15.51 4.09
N SER A 184 4.51 14.96 3.75
CA SER A 184 5.12 13.87 4.52
C SER A 184 5.58 14.39 5.89
N PRO A 185 5.27 13.69 7.00
CA PRO A 185 5.53 14.21 8.35
C PRO A 185 7.01 14.22 8.78
N THR A 186 7.92 13.71 7.93
CA THR A 186 9.35 13.67 8.24
C THR A 186 10.03 15.01 8.04
N ASN A 187 11.20 15.18 8.66
CA ASN A 187 11.96 16.42 8.57
C ASN A 187 12.56 16.63 7.17
N LYS A 188 12.55 17.89 6.75
CA LYS A 188 13.35 18.37 5.62
C LYS A 188 14.73 18.78 6.14
N VAL A 189 15.77 18.18 5.59
CA VAL A 189 17.16 18.42 5.98
C VAL A 189 17.99 18.88 4.79
N ASN A 190 19.07 19.62 5.05
CA ASN A 190 20.03 20.00 4.01
C ASN A 190 21.26 19.08 4.12
N ILE A 191 21.55 18.36 3.04
CA ILE A 191 22.73 17.48 2.95
C ILE A 191 23.55 17.93 1.75
N ASN A 192 24.74 18.45 2.02
CA ASN A 192 25.67 18.94 0.98
C ASN A 192 25.03 19.94 0.00
N GLY A 193 24.19 20.85 0.51
CA GLY A 193 23.52 21.87 -0.30
C GLY A 193 22.20 21.43 -0.94
N ASN A 194 21.82 20.16 -0.82
CA ASN A 194 20.58 19.62 -1.37
C ASN A 194 19.53 19.42 -0.26
N TYR A 195 18.28 19.80 -0.52
CA TYR A 195 17.19 19.50 0.38
C TYR A 195 16.74 18.06 0.18
N MET A 196 16.61 17.34 1.30
CA MET A 196 16.21 15.95 1.40
C MET A 196 15.12 15.79 2.44
N LYS A 197 14.32 14.71 2.34
CA LYS A 197 13.37 14.25 3.37
C LYS A 197 13.88 12.96 3.98
N GLU A 198 13.75 12.83 5.28
CA GLU A 198 14.02 11.56 5.95
C GLU A 198 13.00 10.52 5.50
N TYR A 199 13.45 9.28 5.30
CA TYR A 199 12.61 8.16 4.88
C TYR A 199 13.17 6.84 5.43
N TRP A 200 12.34 6.07 6.14
CA TRP A 200 12.75 4.80 6.75
C TRP A 200 11.71 3.71 6.56
N GLY A 201 12.17 2.45 6.59
CA GLY A 201 11.32 1.27 6.46
C GLY A 201 10.64 0.86 7.76
N GLU A 202 9.49 0.21 7.65
CA GLU A 202 8.77 -0.37 8.79
C GLU A 202 9.61 -1.40 9.56
N GLY A 203 10.47 -2.15 8.86
CA GLY A 203 11.39 -3.11 9.46
C GLY A 203 12.70 -2.50 9.97
N SER A 204 12.86 -1.17 10.00
CA SER A 204 14.04 -0.50 10.53
C SER A 204 13.99 -0.35 12.05
N ASN A 205 15.16 -0.15 12.67
CA ASN A 205 15.24 0.17 14.10
C ASN A 205 14.51 1.46 14.46
N ARG A 206 14.46 2.42 13.54
CA ARG A 206 13.75 3.67 13.74
C ARG A 206 12.25 3.46 13.86
N ALA A 207 11.66 2.63 12.99
CA ALA A 207 10.24 2.32 13.03
C ALA A 207 9.82 1.60 14.32
N ARG A 208 10.69 0.75 14.87
CA ARG A 208 10.45 0.10 16.17
C ARG A 208 10.22 1.06 17.31
N ASN A 209 10.97 2.14 17.36
CA ASN A 209 10.87 3.14 18.44
C ASN A 209 9.57 3.95 18.35
N TRP A 210 8.86 3.89 17.22
CA TRP A 210 7.59 4.57 16.99
C TRP A 210 6.37 3.67 17.23
N GLN A 211 6.57 2.40 17.57
CA GLN A 211 5.54 1.42 17.94
C GLN A 211 4.26 1.48 17.11
N ARG A 212 4.42 1.46 15.78
CA ARG A 212 3.27 1.46 14.87
C ARG A 212 2.38 0.22 15.03
N TYR A 213 3.01 -0.89 15.41
CA TYR A 213 2.34 -2.14 15.76
C TYR A 213 2.74 -2.53 17.18
N ASP A 214 1.77 -2.70 18.06
CA ASP A 214 2.02 -3.29 19.38
C ASP A 214 2.38 -4.76 19.21
N MET A 215 3.66 -5.04 19.32
CA MET A 215 4.21 -6.39 19.20
C MET A 215 4.20 -7.12 20.55
N GLY A 216 3.43 -6.64 21.53
CA GLY A 216 3.30 -7.27 22.84
C GLY A 216 4.62 -7.39 23.59
N GLY A 217 5.31 -6.28 23.79
CA GLY A 217 6.41 -6.11 24.78
C GLY A 217 7.66 -7.02 24.68
N ALA A 218 7.63 -8.10 23.92
CA ALA A 218 8.66 -9.14 23.92
C ALA A 218 9.26 -9.48 22.55
N SER A 219 8.71 -9.00 21.47
CA SER A 219 9.18 -9.34 20.12
C SER A 219 10.22 -8.33 19.62
N LYS A 220 11.45 -8.49 20.03
CA LYS A 220 12.58 -7.93 19.28
C LYS A 220 12.58 -8.62 17.92
N LEU A 221 12.52 -7.84 16.81
CA LEU A 221 12.91 -8.40 15.52
C LEU A 221 14.30 -8.99 15.68
N SER A 222 14.51 -10.21 15.25
CA SER A 222 15.82 -10.85 15.33
C SER A 222 16.84 -10.15 14.40
N PHE A 223 16.36 -9.44 13.39
CA PHE A 223 17.17 -8.69 12.43
C PHE A 223 16.31 -7.59 11.77
N GLU A 224 16.96 -6.61 11.13
CA GLU A 224 16.32 -5.55 10.38
C GLU A 224 15.98 -6.00 8.95
N GLU A 225 14.80 -5.61 8.48
CA GLU A 225 14.36 -5.80 7.09
C GLU A 225 14.21 -4.47 6.35
N GLY A 226 14.53 -3.35 6.99
CA GLY A 226 14.46 -2.01 6.43
C GLY A 226 15.60 -1.13 6.95
N VAL A 227 15.90 -0.07 6.23
CA VAL A 227 16.94 0.89 6.56
C VAL A 227 16.39 2.31 6.67
N ASP A 228 17.12 3.16 7.37
CA ASP A 228 16.94 4.61 7.38
C ASP A 228 17.66 5.21 6.18
N SER A 229 17.02 6.15 5.51
CA SER A 229 17.55 6.80 4.33
C SER A 229 17.02 8.21 4.15
N TYR A 230 17.41 8.83 3.06
CA TYR A 230 16.91 10.11 2.62
C TYR A 230 16.43 10.03 1.18
N VAL A 231 15.40 10.82 0.86
CA VAL A 231 14.89 10.97 -0.50
C VAL A 231 14.96 12.43 -0.93
N PRO A 232 15.21 12.74 -2.20
CA PRO A 232 15.22 14.10 -2.68
C PRO A 232 13.90 14.80 -2.41
N TYR A 233 13.96 15.97 -1.79
CA TYR A 233 12.79 16.82 -1.59
C TYR A 233 12.25 17.34 -2.92
N ALA A 234 10.94 17.33 -3.09
CA ALA A 234 10.28 17.65 -4.36
C ALA A 234 9.17 18.71 -4.25
N GLY A 235 9.12 19.47 -3.15
CA GLY A 235 8.08 20.49 -2.95
C GLY A 235 6.77 19.93 -2.42
N THR A 236 5.64 20.49 -2.86
CA THR A 236 4.33 20.05 -2.42
C THR A 236 3.80 18.88 -3.24
N LEU A 237 3.02 18.00 -2.62
CA LEU A 237 2.32 16.93 -3.31
C LEU A 237 1.33 17.49 -4.34
N LYS A 238 0.62 18.56 -3.98
CA LYS A 238 -0.37 19.21 -4.83
C LYS A 238 0.20 19.60 -6.20
N ASP A 239 1.37 20.22 -6.22
CA ASP A 239 1.99 20.66 -7.48
C ASP A 239 2.51 19.49 -8.31
N ASN A 240 3.00 18.46 -7.65
CA ASN A 240 3.61 17.31 -8.30
C ASN A 240 2.58 16.28 -8.80
N VAL A 241 1.49 16.05 -8.08
CA VAL A 241 0.51 15.02 -8.43
C VAL A 241 -0.18 15.32 -9.77
N THR A 242 -0.49 16.58 -10.04
CA THR A 242 -1.09 17.01 -11.32
C THR A 242 -0.18 16.69 -12.50
N LEU A 243 1.13 16.98 -12.35
CA LEU A 243 2.13 16.67 -13.38
C LEU A 243 2.30 15.15 -13.57
N THR A 244 2.39 14.40 -12.48
CA THR A 244 2.49 12.94 -12.52
C THR A 244 1.27 12.33 -13.23
N LEU A 245 0.06 12.74 -12.87
CA LEU A 245 -1.17 12.25 -13.51
C LEU A 245 -1.22 12.59 -14.99
N SER A 246 -0.71 13.73 -15.42
CA SER A 246 -0.65 14.10 -16.84
C SER A 246 0.28 13.21 -17.68
N LYS A 247 1.28 12.60 -17.03
CA LYS A 247 2.23 11.66 -17.67
C LYS A 247 1.73 10.21 -17.69
N VAL A 248 0.93 9.83 -16.69
CA VAL A 248 0.45 8.44 -16.52
C VAL A 248 -0.84 8.19 -17.31
N ARG A 249 -1.62 9.22 -17.60
CA ARG A 249 -2.83 9.17 -18.43
C ARG A 249 -2.47 9.15 -19.90
#